data_ed2bb6afda7245c4326d88b0a9c97c9a
#
_entry.id   ed2bb6afda7245c4326d88b0a9c97c9a
#
_cell.length_a   1.000
_cell.length_b   1.000
_cell.length_c   1.000
_cell.angle_alpha   90.00
_cell.angle_beta   90.00
_cell.angle_gamma   90.00
#
_symmetry.space_group_name_H-M   'P 1'
#
loop_
_entity.id
_entity.type
_entity.pdbx_description
1 polymer ?
#
loop_
_entity_poly.entity_id
_entity_poly.type
_entity_poly.pdbx_seq_one_letter_code
_entity_poly.pdbx_strand_id
1 'polypeptide(L)'
;MMKTNKLREILNNNQPSIATRILSAWPTITEAVASTGKFDYIEFVAEYAPFSHADLENICRAAELHNISTMIKVDFQNRAYVAQKAMASGFQALLLTDHKTP
;
A
#
# COMPACT_ATOMS: atom_id res chain seq x y z
N MET A 1 -13.36 4.97 11.69
CA MET A 1 -14.22 4.46 10.61
C MET A 1 -13.35 3.78 9.56
N MET A 2 -13.74 2.59 9.15
CA MET A 2 -13.00 1.87 8.13
C MET A 2 -13.25 2.49 6.76
N LYS A 3 -12.18 2.68 6.02
CA LYS A 3 -12.28 3.14 4.64
C LYS A 3 -12.62 1.97 3.73
N THR A 4 -13.34 2.27 2.66
CA THR A 4 -13.65 1.30 1.61
C THR A 4 -12.36 0.80 0.97
N ASN A 5 -12.24 -0.51 0.79
CA ASN A 5 -11.13 -1.09 0.05
C ASN A 5 -11.44 -1.05 -1.45
N LYS A 6 -11.04 0.04 -2.08
CA LYS A 6 -11.29 0.29 -3.50
C LYS A 6 -10.69 -0.80 -4.40
N LEU A 7 -9.49 -1.24 -4.09
CA LEU A 7 -8.83 -2.28 -4.88
C LEU A 7 -9.61 -3.58 -4.84
N ARG A 8 -10.08 -3.99 -3.66
CA ARG A 8 -10.89 -5.20 -3.53
C ARG A 8 -12.18 -5.11 -4.34
N GLU A 9 -12.83 -3.96 -4.32
CA GLU A 9 -14.05 -3.75 -5.12
C GLU A 9 -13.78 -3.89 -6.60
N ILE A 10 -12.69 -3.30 -7.09
CA ILE A 10 -12.30 -3.39 -8.50
C ILE A 10 -12.06 -4.86 -8.88
N LEU A 11 -11.32 -5.59 -8.06
CA LEU A 11 -11.02 -7.00 -8.32
C LEU A 11 -12.27 -7.87 -8.28
N ASN A 12 -13.16 -7.63 -7.33
CA ASN A 12 -14.41 -8.39 -7.22
C ASN A 12 -15.32 -8.17 -8.44
N ASN A 13 -15.21 -7.05 -9.11
CA ASN A 13 -15.99 -6.71 -10.29
C ASN A 13 -15.28 -7.06 -11.60
N ASN A 14 -14.17 -7.81 -11.53
CA ASN A 14 -13.36 -8.18 -12.70
C ASN A 14 -12.93 -6.99 -13.55
N GLN A 15 -12.67 -5.86 -12.92
CA GLN A 15 -12.22 -4.65 -13.62
C GLN A 15 -10.69 -4.55 -13.56
N PRO A 16 -10.05 -3.98 -14.58
CA PRO A 16 -8.62 -3.72 -14.50
C PRO A 16 -8.33 -2.61 -13.49
N SER A 17 -7.16 -2.69 -12.88
CA SER A 17 -6.68 -1.65 -11.96
C SER A 17 -5.37 -1.08 -12.46
N ILE A 18 -5.14 0.20 -12.18
CA ILE A 18 -3.91 0.90 -12.54
C ILE A 18 -3.24 1.34 -11.26
N ALA A 19 -1.96 1.03 -11.14
CA ALA A 19 -1.19 1.35 -9.94
C ALA A 19 0.18 1.89 -10.29
N THR A 20 0.81 2.48 -9.30
CA THR A 20 2.22 2.85 -9.38
C THR A 20 2.95 2.42 -8.13
N ARG A 21 4.25 2.28 -8.22
CA ARG A 21 5.12 1.96 -7.10
C ARG A 21 5.79 3.19 -6.57
N ILE A 22 5.96 3.24 -5.25
CA ILE A 22 6.75 4.28 -4.61
C ILE A 22 7.83 3.62 -3.75
N LEU A 23 9.00 4.25 -3.74
CA LEU A 23 10.16 3.79 -2.96
C LEU A 23 10.51 4.80 -1.88
N SER A 24 9.71 5.84 -1.71
CA SER A 24 9.88 6.84 -0.67
C SER A 24 8.78 6.72 0.37
N ALA A 25 9.20 6.71 1.64
CA ALA A 25 8.26 6.72 2.75
C ALA A 25 7.74 8.13 3.06
N TRP A 26 8.20 9.14 2.34
CA TRP A 26 7.79 10.52 2.56
C TRP A 26 6.32 10.69 2.18
N PRO A 27 5.44 11.09 3.13
CA PRO A 27 3.99 11.10 2.84
C PRO A 27 3.59 12.08 1.74
N THR A 28 4.35 13.14 1.53
CA THR A 28 4.09 14.10 0.46
C THR A 28 4.14 13.43 -0.92
N ILE A 29 5.01 12.44 -1.10
CA ILE A 29 5.09 11.69 -2.37
C ILE A 29 3.80 10.91 -2.59
N THR A 30 3.33 10.20 -1.57
CA THR A 30 2.04 9.49 -1.64
C THR A 30 0.90 10.45 -1.97
N GLU A 31 0.85 11.58 -1.29
CA GLU A 31 -0.20 12.57 -1.50
C GLU A 31 -0.16 13.13 -2.92
N ALA A 32 1.03 13.45 -3.43
CA ALA A 32 1.19 13.97 -4.77
C ALA A 32 0.71 12.97 -5.82
N VAL A 33 1.07 11.70 -5.68
CA VAL A 33 0.65 10.64 -6.59
C VAL A 33 -0.86 10.43 -6.53
N ALA A 34 -1.40 10.34 -5.31
CA ALA A 34 -2.83 10.10 -5.09
C ALA A 34 -3.68 11.26 -5.62
N SER A 35 -3.20 12.49 -5.51
CA SER A 35 -3.95 13.67 -5.93
C SER A 35 -4.14 13.75 -7.45
N THR A 36 -3.37 13.00 -8.23
CA THR A 36 -3.53 12.99 -9.70
C THR A 36 -4.87 12.37 -10.13
N GLY A 37 -5.46 11.49 -9.32
CA GLY A 37 -6.65 10.75 -9.68
C GLY A 37 -6.43 9.70 -10.78
N LYS A 38 -5.18 9.39 -11.10
CA LYS A 38 -4.83 8.50 -12.22
C LYS A 38 -4.67 7.04 -11.83
N PHE A 39 -4.56 6.75 -10.52
CA PHE A 39 -4.24 5.42 -10.03
C PHE A 39 -5.31 4.91 -9.08
N ASP A 40 -5.53 3.60 -9.12
CA ASP A 40 -6.46 2.92 -8.22
C ASP A 40 -5.80 2.56 -6.90
N TYR A 41 -4.50 2.27 -6.94
CA TYR A 41 -3.75 2.02 -5.72
C TYR A 41 -2.27 2.39 -5.89
N ILE A 42 -1.61 2.53 -4.74
CA ILE A 42 -0.18 2.78 -4.64
C ILE A 42 0.45 1.57 -3.96
N GLU A 43 1.53 1.06 -4.54
CA GLU A 43 2.32 -0.01 -3.92
C GLU A 43 3.58 0.59 -3.31
N PHE A 44 3.69 0.55 -1.97
CA PHE A 44 4.91 0.93 -1.29
C PHE A 44 5.85 -0.27 -1.23
N VAL A 45 7.05 -0.13 -1.79
CA VAL A 45 8.00 -1.24 -1.90
C VAL A 45 8.87 -1.28 -0.65
N ALA A 46 8.31 -1.80 0.44
CA ALA A 46 8.99 -1.90 1.72
C ALA A 46 10.15 -2.90 1.69
N GLU A 47 10.18 -3.77 0.71
CA GLU A 47 11.27 -4.72 0.52
C GLU A 47 12.62 -4.01 0.39
N TYR A 48 12.65 -2.85 -0.25
CA TYR A 48 13.87 -2.12 -0.53
C TYR A 48 13.94 -0.73 0.08
N ALA A 49 12.80 -0.11 0.34
CA ALA A 49 12.77 1.26 0.82
C ALA A 49 12.99 1.32 2.33
N PRO A 50 13.74 2.30 2.83
CA PRO A 50 13.81 2.52 4.27
C PRO A 50 12.51 3.12 4.78
N PHE A 51 12.08 2.71 5.97
CA PHE A 51 10.85 3.22 6.56
C PHE A 51 10.82 2.94 8.07
N SER A 52 10.00 3.71 8.76
CA SER A 52 9.60 3.46 10.15
C SER A 52 8.14 3.06 10.21
N HIS A 53 7.67 2.58 11.36
CA HIS A 53 6.25 2.26 11.52
C HIS A 53 5.39 3.52 11.39
N ALA A 54 5.88 4.67 11.86
CA ALA A 54 5.16 5.94 11.70
C ALA A 54 5.00 6.30 10.22
N ASP A 55 6.00 5.99 9.40
CA ASP A 55 5.92 6.21 7.95
C ASP A 55 4.75 5.44 7.34
N LEU A 56 4.56 4.19 7.77
CA LEU A 56 3.46 3.36 7.26
C LEU A 56 2.10 4.00 7.56
N GLU A 57 1.92 4.50 8.78
CA GLU A 57 0.69 5.19 9.16
C GLU A 57 0.47 6.45 8.32
N ASN A 58 1.53 7.22 8.10
CA ASN A 58 1.43 8.47 7.34
C ASN A 58 1.18 8.25 5.86
N ILE A 59 1.74 7.19 5.28
CA ILE A 59 1.43 6.80 3.90
C ILE A 59 -0.07 6.51 3.77
N CYS A 60 -0.62 5.75 4.70
CA CYS A 60 -2.03 5.41 4.67
C CYS A 60 -2.92 6.65 4.84
N ARG A 61 -2.57 7.56 5.74
CA ARG A 61 -3.32 8.80 5.92
C ARG A 61 -3.31 9.66 4.67
N ALA A 62 -2.15 9.80 4.04
CA ALA A 62 -2.01 10.58 2.81
C ALA A 62 -2.85 9.98 1.67
N ALA A 63 -2.83 8.66 1.54
CA ALA A 63 -3.64 7.98 0.52
C ALA A 63 -5.14 8.13 0.77
N GLU A 64 -5.56 8.06 2.03
CA GLU A 64 -6.97 8.20 2.39
C GLU A 64 -7.54 9.57 2.06
N LEU A 65 -6.71 10.61 2.06
CA LEU A 65 -7.16 11.95 1.68
C LEU A 65 -7.71 12.00 0.26
N HIS A 66 -7.24 11.12 -0.61
CA HIS A 66 -7.62 11.09 -2.02
C HIS A 66 -8.34 9.79 -2.40
N ASN A 67 -8.79 9.03 -1.41
CA ASN A 67 -9.55 7.81 -1.61
C ASN A 67 -8.87 6.80 -2.54
N ILE A 68 -7.56 6.62 -2.38
CA ILE A 68 -6.78 5.64 -3.12
C ILE A 68 -6.39 4.49 -2.19
N SER A 69 -6.39 3.27 -2.71
CA SER A 69 -5.99 2.10 -1.92
C SER A 69 -4.47 2.03 -1.78
N THR A 70 -4.02 1.34 -0.75
CA THR A 70 -2.59 1.15 -0.48
C THR A 70 -2.25 -0.32 -0.42
N MET A 71 -1.15 -0.68 -1.08
CA MET A 71 -0.55 -2.02 -1.04
C MET A 71 0.87 -1.87 -0.54
N ILE A 72 1.32 -2.83 0.25
CA ILE A 72 2.72 -2.89 0.69
C ILE A 72 3.35 -4.19 0.22
N LYS A 73 4.53 -4.07 -0.40
CA LYS A 73 5.34 -5.22 -0.78
C LYS A 73 6.36 -5.45 0.31
N VAL A 74 6.29 -6.61 0.97
CA VAL A 74 7.11 -6.92 2.14
C VAL A 74 8.23 -7.88 1.78
N ASP A 75 9.38 -7.75 2.48
CA ASP A 75 10.51 -8.64 2.29
C ASP A 75 10.21 -10.02 2.90
N PHE A 76 10.94 -11.01 2.44
CA PHE A 76 10.73 -12.39 2.88
C PHE A 76 11.03 -12.57 4.38
N GLN A 77 12.14 -12.02 4.85
CA GLN A 77 12.64 -12.27 6.21
C GLN A 77 11.74 -11.70 7.30
N ASN A 78 11.13 -10.53 7.04
CA ASN A 78 10.34 -9.81 8.05
C ASN A 78 8.85 -9.77 7.72
N ARG A 79 8.41 -10.56 6.76
CA ARG A 79 7.07 -10.40 6.19
C ARG A 79 5.94 -10.48 7.23
N ALA A 80 6.03 -11.38 8.19
CA ALA A 80 4.96 -11.52 9.19
C ALA A 80 4.89 -10.28 10.09
N TYR A 81 6.03 -9.81 10.56
CA TYR A 81 6.11 -8.64 11.43
C TYR A 81 5.66 -7.37 10.69
N VAL A 82 6.20 -7.15 9.49
CA VAL A 82 5.85 -5.97 8.71
C VAL A 82 4.39 -6.01 8.27
N ALA A 83 3.89 -7.18 7.88
CA ALA A 83 2.49 -7.32 7.48
C ALA A 83 1.54 -6.93 8.62
N GLN A 84 1.81 -7.36 9.83
CA GLN A 84 0.99 -6.99 10.98
C GLN A 84 0.99 -5.48 11.22
N LYS A 85 2.16 -4.85 11.15
CA LYS A 85 2.28 -3.40 11.35
C LYS A 85 1.62 -2.62 10.22
N ALA A 86 1.75 -3.10 8.99
CA ALA A 86 1.13 -2.47 7.83
C ALA A 86 -0.40 -2.54 7.91
N MET A 87 -0.94 -3.70 8.25
CA MET A 87 -2.40 -3.84 8.40
C MET A 87 -2.92 -2.94 9.51
N ALA A 88 -2.22 -2.88 10.64
CA ALA A 88 -2.60 -1.99 11.74
C ALA A 88 -2.52 -0.51 11.34
N SER A 89 -1.62 -0.16 10.42
CA SER A 89 -1.45 1.21 9.93
C SER A 89 -2.51 1.63 8.91
N GLY A 90 -3.18 0.65 8.27
CA GLY A 90 -4.24 0.95 7.31
C GLY A 90 -3.99 0.49 5.89
N PHE A 91 -2.91 -0.25 5.62
CA PHE A 91 -2.68 -0.84 4.29
C PHE A 91 -3.80 -1.83 3.98
N GLN A 92 -4.29 -1.77 2.76
CA GLN A 92 -5.45 -2.57 2.34
C GLN A 92 -5.08 -3.82 1.56
N ALA A 93 -3.82 -3.94 1.14
CA ALA A 93 -3.34 -5.10 0.41
C ALA A 93 -1.89 -5.40 0.76
N LEU A 94 -1.56 -6.68 0.72
CA LEU A 94 -0.20 -7.16 0.97
C LEU A 94 0.29 -7.88 -0.28
N LEU A 95 1.53 -7.61 -0.67
CA LEU A 95 2.21 -8.36 -1.73
C LEU A 95 3.37 -9.10 -1.08
N LEU A 96 3.22 -10.40 -0.99
CA LEU A 96 4.23 -11.28 -0.39
C LEU A 96 5.21 -11.73 -1.47
N THR A 97 6.50 -11.70 -1.14
CA THR A 97 7.56 -11.98 -2.11
C THR A 97 8.25 -13.31 -1.84
N ASP A 98 8.92 -13.81 -2.87
CA ASP A 98 9.87 -14.93 -2.77
C ASP A 98 9.26 -16.19 -2.18
N HIS A 99 8.04 -16.53 -2.60
CA HIS A 99 7.40 -17.78 -2.20
C HIS A 99 8.19 -18.97 -2.71
N LYS A 100 8.31 -19.98 -1.84
CA LYS A 100 8.98 -21.25 -2.18
C LYS A 100 7.99 -22.35 -2.48
N THR A 101 6.74 -22.19 -2.05
CA THR A 101 5.65 -23.14 -2.30
C THR A 101 4.38 -22.37 -2.64
N PRO A 102 3.42 -23.02 -3.30
CA PRO A 102 2.12 -22.40 -3.59
C PRO A 102 1.35 -21.93 -2.36
#